data_1d9ed957a9a547e6d5c9be545782c3ad
#
_entry.id   1d9ed957a9a547e6d5c9be545782c3ad
#
_cell.length_a   1.000
_cell.length_b   1.000
_cell.length_c   1.000
_cell.angle_alpha   90.00
_cell.angle_beta   90.00
_cell.angle_gamma   90.00
#
_symmetry.space_group_name_H-M   'P 1'
#
loop_
_entity.id
_entity.type
_entity.pdbx_description
1 polymer ?
#
loop_
_entity_poly.entity_id
_entity_poly.type
_entity_poly.pdbx_seq_one_letter_code
_entity_poly.pdbx_strand_id
1 'polypeptide(L)'
;MHHHELVDQVHRLLMDNLPLNSGKTPSGWITFDCPLCSDKRKRAGVIQSSAKISYHCFNCGYTTGWAPGPKLGGKYRKLCETLGVAIADIHKVVLDLMKYSEELEIED
;
A
#
# COMPACT_ATOMS: atom_id res chain seq x y z
N MET A 1 9.67 13.04 11.02
CA MET A 1 9.16 11.67 10.84
C MET A 1 10.21 10.84 10.12
N HIS A 2 10.49 9.66 10.62
CA HIS A 2 11.49 8.79 9.99
C HIS A 2 10.91 8.04 8.81
N HIS A 3 11.78 7.71 7.87
CA HIS A 3 11.49 7.01 6.65
C HIS A 3 10.66 5.73 6.86
N HIS A 4 11.07 4.87 7.80
CA HIS A 4 10.37 3.61 8.04
C HIS A 4 8.97 3.81 8.63
N GLU A 5 8.72 4.90 9.34
CA GLU A 5 7.39 5.22 9.84
C GLU A 5 6.42 5.53 8.70
N LEU A 6 6.91 6.22 7.66
CA LEU A 6 6.10 6.49 6.47
C LEU A 6 5.77 5.21 5.71
N VAL A 7 6.75 4.32 5.56
CA VAL A 7 6.53 3.01 4.92
C VAL A 7 5.44 2.25 5.67
N ASP A 8 5.52 2.23 7.00
CA ASP A 8 4.52 1.55 7.83
C ASP A 8 3.14 2.18 7.69
N GLN A 9 3.04 3.52 7.64
CA GLN A 9 1.77 4.20 7.46
C GLN A 9 1.12 3.84 6.12
N VAL A 10 1.90 3.87 5.05
CA VAL A 10 1.39 3.52 3.72
C VAL A 10 0.96 2.06 3.69
N HIS A 11 1.75 1.17 4.29
CA HIS A 11 1.45 -0.25 4.35
C HIS A 11 0.17 -0.53 5.14
N ARG A 12 -0.06 0.18 6.23
CA ARG A 12 -1.25 0.02 7.06
C ARG A 12 -2.54 0.39 6.34
N LEU A 13 -2.50 1.30 5.38
CA LEU A 13 -3.69 1.58 4.57
C LEU A 13 -4.25 0.29 3.97
N LEU A 14 -3.37 -0.62 3.57
CA LEU A 14 -3.78 -1.92 3.05
C LEU A 14 -4.05 -2.90 4.19
N MET A 15 -3.13 -3.02 5.13
CA MET A 15 -3.18 -4.06 6.18
C MET A 15 -4.43 -3.97 7.05
N ASP A 16 -4.85 -2.75 7.40
CA ASP A 16 -6.02 -2.56 8.25
C ASP A 16 -7.34 -2.82 7.53
N ASN A 17 -7.31 -2.98 6.21
CA ASN A 17 -8.49 -3.14 5.38
C ASN A 17 -8.47 -4.42 4.53
N LEU A 18 -7.57 -5.35 4.83
CA LEU A 18 -7.51 -6.62 4.09
C LEU A 18 -8.71 -7.50 4.40
N PRO A 19 -9.12 -8.36 3.44
CA PRO A 19 -10.14 -9.37 3.70
C PRO A 19 -9.77 -10.28 4.87
N LEU A 20 -10.78 -10.75 5.59
CA LEU A 20 -10.59 -11.58 6.77
C LEU A 20 -9.88 -12.91 6.47
N ASN A 21 -9.95 -13.37 5.23
CA ASN A 21 -9.36 -14.64 4.82
C ASN A 21 -7.95 -14.48 4.24
N SER A 22 -7.27 -13.36 4.52
CA SER A 22 -5.91 -13.17 4.04
C SER A 22 -4.95 -14.18 4.64
N GLY A 23 -3.92 -14.56 3.87
CA GLY A 23 -2.91 -15.50 4.28
C GLY A 23 -1.51 -14.91 4.19
N LYS A 24 -0.51 -15.67 4.60
CA LYS A 24 0.88 -15.23 4.53
C LYS A 24 1.76 -16.34 3.98
N THR A 25 2.62 -16.02 3.01
CA THR A 25 3.56 -16.99 2.45
C THR A 25 4.88 -16.98 3.24
N PRO A 26 5.68 -18.05 3.14
CA PRO A 26 7.01 -18.08 3.76
C PRO A 26 7.94 -16.97 3.31
N SER A 27 7.75 -16.45 2.08
CA SER A 27 8.57 -15.35 1.55
C SER A 27 8.10 -13.98 1.98
N GLY A 28 7.02 -13.88 2.76
CA GLY A 28 6.56 -12.62 3.31
C GLY A 28 5.42 -11.95 2.58
N TRP A 29 4.90 -12.57 1.52
CA TRP A 29 3.71 -12.05 0.84
C TRP A 29 2.48 -12.27 1.69
N ILE A 30 1.63 -11.24 1.75
CA ILE A 30 0.30 -11.38 2.35
C ILE A 30 -0.67 -11.52 1.18
N THR A 31 -1.33 -12.69 1.12
CA THR A 31 -2.22 -13.03 -0.01
C THR A 31 -3.68 -12.85 0.37
N PHE A 32 -4.46 -12.40 -0.61
CA PHE A 32 -5.89 -12.17 -0.42
C PHE A 32 -6.60 -12.13 -1.77
N ASP A 33 -7.93 -12.15 -1.73
CA ASP A 33 -8.73 -12.04 -2.93
C ASP A 33 -8.62 -10.63 -3.49
N CYS A 34 -8.25 -10.50 -4.77
CA CYS A 34 -8.11 -9.21 -5.40
C CYS A 34 -9.46 -8.48 -5.47
N PRO A 35 -9.56 -7.26 -4.92
CA PRO A 35 -10.82 -6.53 -4.95
C PRO A 35 -11.14 -5.94 -6.32
N LEU A 36 -10.14 -5.87 -7.20
CA LEU A 36 -10.28 -5.22 -8.51
C LEU A 36 -10.81 -6.16 -9.60
N CYS A 37 -10.64 -7.48 -9.43
CA CYS A 37 -11.04 -8.46 -10.44
C CYS A 37 -11.95 -9.56 -9.89
N SER A 38 -12.45 -9.40 -8.67
CA SER A 38 -13.33 -10.38 -8.03
C SER A 38 -12.71 -11.79 -7.94
N ASP A 39 -11.40 -11.86 -7.79
CA ASP A 39 -10.69 -13.12 -7.57
C ASP A 39 -11.16 -13.76 -6.26
N LYS A 40 -11.28 -15.09 -6.25
CA LYS A 40 -11.71 -15.84 -5.07
C LYS A 40 -10.68 -16.89 -4.64
N ARG A 41 -9.48 -16.85 -5.22
CA ARG A 41 -8.43 -17.84 -4.97
C ARG A 41 -7.17 -17.24 -4.35
N LYS A 42 -7.29 -16.04 -3.76
CA LYS A 42 -6.17 -15.35 -3.11
C LYS A 42 -4.95 -15.23 -4.02
N ARG A 43 -5.18 -14.84 -5.28
CA ARG A 43 -4.09 -14.66 -6.25
C ARG A 43 -3.46 -13.28 -6.22
N ALA A 44 -4.00 -12.38 -5.41
CA ALA A 44 -3.38 -11.09 -5.16
C ALA A 44 -2.48 -11.18 -3.94
N GLY A 45 -1.45 -10.34 -3.91
CA GLY A 45 -0.56 -10.28 -2.77
C GLY A 45 0.11 -8.94 -2.64
N VAL A 46 0.49 -8.62 -1.42
CA VAL A 46 1.25 -7.42 -1.09
C VAL A 46 2.46 -7.83 -0.25
N ILE A 47 3.59 -7.19 -0.52
CA ILE A 47 4.81 -7.42 0.25
C ILE A 47 5.47 -6.08 0.57
N GLN A 48 5.98 -5.96 1.79
CA GLN A 48 6.83 -4.87 2.19
C GLN A 48 8.26 -5.39 2.21
N SER A 49 9.12 -4.82 1.37
CA SER A 49 10.51 -5.24 1.22
C SER A 49 11.41 -4.02 1.31
N SER A 50 12.32 -4.00 2.28
CA SER A 50 13.15 -2.85 2.59
C SER A 50 12.28 -1.61 2.82
N ALA A 51 12.32 -0.66 1.90
CA ALA A 51 11.56 0.57 1.99
C ALA A 51 10.45 0.64 0.94
N LYS A 52 10.10 -0.48 0.32
CA LYS A 52 9.11 -0.52 -0.76
C LYS A 52 7.93 -1.39 -0.38
N ILE A 53 6.77 -1.01 -0.93
CA ILE A 53 5.55 -1.82 -0.85
C ILE A 53 5.18 -2.19 -2.28
N SER A 54 4.91 -3.46 -2.53
CA SER A 54 4.55 -3.94 -3.87
C SER A 54 3.27 -4.76 -3.79
N TYR A 55 2.38 -4.54 -4.76
CA TYR A 55 1.14 -5.28 -4.92
C TYR A 55 1.10 -5.90 -6.31
N HIS A 56 0.67 -7.15 -6.39
CA HIS A 56 0.50 -7.84 -7.66
C HIS A 56 -0.66 -8.80 -7.57
N CYS A 57 -1.50 -8.83 -8.62
CA CYS A 57 -2.55 -9.85 -8.76
C CYS A 57 -2.20 -10.75 -9.95
N PHE A 58 -2.03 -12.02 -9.68
CA PHE A 58 -1.72 -13.01 -10.72
C PHE A 58 -2.93 -13.38 -11.57
N ASN A 59 -4.12 -12.92 -11.19
CA ASN A 59 -5.33 -13.18 -11.98
C ASN A 59 -5.58 -12.09 -13.02
N CYS A 60 -5.60 -10.82 -12.61
CA CYS A 60 -5.89 -9.70 -13.51
C CYS A 60 -4.65 -8.94 -13.98
N GLY A 61 -3.50 -9.22 -13.41
CA GLY A 61 -2.25 -8.56 -13.77
C GLY A 61 -2.07 -7.16 -13.20
N TYR A 62 -2.99 -6.68 -12.37
CA TYR A 62 -2.85 -5.35 -11.77
C TYR A 62 -1.63 -5.30 -10.85
N THR A 63 -0.75 -4.35 -11.10
CA THR A 63 0.43 -4.12 -10.26
C THR A 63 0.50 -2.66 -9.85
N THR A 64 0.88 -2.44 -8.61
CA THR A 64 1.15 -1.11 -8.10
C THR A 64 2.08 -1.23 -6.90
N GLY A 65 2.51 -0.12 -6.38
CA GLY A 65 3.36 -0.10 -5.21
C GLY A 65 3.67 1.31 -4.79
N TRP A 66 4.48 1.41 -3.78
CA TRP A 66 4.94 2.69 -3.29
C TRP A 66 6.40 2.58 -2.84
N ALA A 67 7.21 3.56 -3.21
CA ALA A 67 8.56 3.74 -2.70
C ALA A 67 8.61 5.12 -2.04
N PRO A 68 9.52 5.35 -1.07
CA PRO A 68 9.55 6.62 -0.36
C PRO A 68 9.63 7.81 -1.30
N GLY A 69 8.71 8.76 -1.09
CA GLY A 69 8.59 9.95 -1.91
C GLY A 69 7.34 10.72 -1.53
N PRO A 70 7.14 11.92 -2.10
CA PRO A 70 6.03 12.79 -1.72
C PRO A 70 4.69 12.38 -2.31
N LYS A 71 4.66 11.38 -3.19
CA LYS A 71 3.43 11.02 -3.92
C LYS A 71 2.98 9.61 -3.61
N LEU A 72 1.69 9.46 -3.40
CA LEU A 72 1.02 8.18 -3.39
C LEU A 72 0.32 8.04 -4.74
N GLY A 73 0.77 7.09 -5.57
CA GLY A 73 0.29 6.96 -6.95
C GLY A 73 -1.20 6.65 -7.05
N GLY A 74 -1.80 7.04 -8.18
CA GLY A 74 -3.23 6.83 -8.41
C GLY A 74 -3.65 5.38 -8.38
N LYS A 75 -2.82 4.48 -8.88
CA LYS A 75 -3.11 3.04 -8.85
C LYS A 75 -3.12 2.49 -7.41
N TYR A 76 -2.21 2.94 -6.58
CA TYR A 76 -2.18 2.54 -5.17
C TYR A 76 -3.41 3.06 -4.43
N ARG A 77 -3.77 4.33 -4.68
CA ARG A 77 -4.97 4.92 -4.08
C ARG A 77 -6.24 4.19 -4.53
N LYS A 78 -6.31 3.80 -5.80
CA LYS A 78 -7.46 3.04 -6.31
C LYS A 78 -7.57 1.69 -5.60
N LEU A 79 -6.46 1.01 -5.37
CA LEU A 79 -6.44 -0.24 -4.63
C LEU A 79 -6.97 -0.02 -3.21
N CYS A 80 -6.50 1.03 -2.53
CA CYS A 80 -6.96 1.37 -1.18
C CYS A 80 -8.47 1.64 -1.16
N GLU A 81 -8.96 2.45 -2.08
CA GLU A 81 -10.38 2.78 -2.16
C GLU A 81 -11.23 1.54 -2.39
N THR A 82 -10.77 0.65 -3.26
CA THR A 82 -11.49 -0.59 -3.58
C THR A 82 -11.51 -1.55 -2.38
N LEU A 83 -10.48 -1.53 -1.55
CA LEU A 83 -10.46 -2.31 -0.30
C LEU A 83 -11.32 -1.70 0.80
N GLY A 84 -11.82 -0.48 0.61
CA GLY A 84 -12.68 0.19 1.58
C GLY A 84 -11.96 1.13 2.52
N VAL A 85 -10.73 1.53 2.19
CA VAL A 85 -10.01 2.51 3.00
C VAL A 85 -10.75 3.85 2.97
N ALA A 86 -10.91 4.47 4.14
CA ALA A 86 -11.57 5.78 4.22
C ALA A 86 -10.74 6.84 3.50
N ILE A 87 -11.40 7.71 2.75
CA ILE A 87 -10.74 8.79 2.00
C ILE A 87 -9.95 9.68 2.95
N ALA A 88 -10.48 9.95 4.15
CA ALA A 88 -9.79 10.76 5.15
C ALA A 88 -8.44 10.16 5.56
N ASP A 89 -8.35 8.84 5.66
CA ASP A 89 -7.10 8.15 6.00
C ASP A 89 -6.08 8.27 4.86
N ILE A 90 -6.54 8.16 3.62
CA ILE A 90 -5.68 8.32 2.45
C ILE A 90 -5.13 9.75 2.41
N HIS A 91 -5.99 10.76 2.62
CA HIS A 91 -5.58 12.16 2.62
C HIS A 91 -4.56 12.45 3.72
N LYS A 92 -4.75 11.89 4.90
CA LYS A 92 -3.81 12.06 6.00
C LYS A 92 -2.42 11.57 5.63
N VAL A 93 -2.33 10.38 5.05
CA VAL A 93 -1.05 9.81 4.63
C VAL A 93 -0.42 10.66 3.53
N VAL A 94 -1.21 11.12 2.56
CA VAL A 94 -0.71 11.99 1.49
C VAL A 94 -0.11 13.27 2.07
N LEU A 95 -0.79 13.90 3.04
CA LEU A 95 -0.27 15.10 3.69
C LEU A 95 1.04 14.82 4.45
N ASP A 96 1.13 13.68 5.14
CA ASP A 96 2.34 13.32 5.86
C ASP A 96 3.52 13.07 4.90
N LEU A 97 3.26 12.48 3.73
CA LEU A 97 4.29 12.31 2.71
C LEU A 97 4.79 13.65 2.17
N MET A 98 3.88 14.59 1.97
CA MET A 98 4.25 15.93 1.50
C MET A 98 5.12 16.65 2.53
N LYS A 99 4.76 16.58 3.80
CA LYS A 99 5.55 17.19 4.88
C LYS A 99 6.95 16.58 4.97
N TYR A 100 7.04 15.27 4.83
CA TYR A 100 8.34 14.57 4.84
C TYR A 100 9.23 15.07 3.71
N SER A 101 8.68 15.27 2.52
CA SER A 101 9.43 15.81 1.38
C SER A 101 9.92 17.22 1.64
N GLU A 102 9.09 18.07 2.25
CA GLU A 102 9.47 19.43 2.62
C GLU A 102 10.61 19.44 3.66
N GLU A 103 10.54 18.55 4.65
CA GLU A 103 11.59 18.42 5.64
C GLU A 103 12.93 18.04 5.01
N LEU A 104 12.91 17.14 4.04
CA LEU A 104 14.13 16.76 3.32
C LEU A 104 14.72 17.92 2.52
N GLU A 105 13.86 18.73 1.90
CA GLU A 105 14.30 19.91 1.14
C GLU A 105 14.94 20.97 2.05
N ILE A 106 14.40 21.14 3.26
CA ILE A 106 14.93 22.09 4.22
C ILE A 106 16.31 21.65 4.72
N GLU A 107 16.53 20.37 4.90
CA GLU A 107 17.80 19.81 5.39
C GLU A 107 18.92 19.91 4.37
N ASP A 108 18.61 19.98 3.11
CA ASP A 108 19.57 20.13 2.05
C ASP A 108 20.09 21.57 1.94
#